data_7a6730a187874487ee4fe37a58bc0b0e
#
_entry.id   7a6730a187874487ee4fe37a58bc0b0e
#
_cell.length_a   1.000
_cell.length_b   1.000
_cell.length_c   1.000
_cell.angle_alpha   90.00
_cell.angle_beta   90.00
_cell.angle_gamma   90.00
#
_symmetry.space_group_name_H-M   'P 1'
#
loop_
_entity.id
_entity.type
_entity.pdbx_description
1 polymer ?
#
loop_
_entity_poly.entity_id
_entity_poly.type
_entity_poly.pdbx_seq_one_letter_code
_entity_poly.pdbx_strand_id
1 'polypeptide(L)'
;MNSKIAFPVINIDFATDGIAHMLVNIMGGQMDIECITKCQVLDIEFPPSVEKHFLGPKFGIKGIREFTGVKNKPLLGSIVKPKTGIDAQTLLQMVKELVEGGVNFIKEDEILSNPSFCSIEERVPLIMDYLK
;
A
#
# COMPACT_ATOMS: atom_id res chain seq x y z
N MET A 1 0.16 -3.28 32.39
CA MET A 1 -0.99 -2.37 32.63
C MET A 1 -1.56 -2.03 31.27
N ASN A 2 -2.88 -2.14 31.09
CA ASN A 2 -3.56 -1.66 29.89
C ASN A 2 -4.22 -0.32 30.22
N SER A 3 -4.04 0.67 29.37
CA SER A 3 -4.59 2.01 29.52
C SER A 3 -5.34 2.41 28.26
N LYS A 4 -6.42 3.18 28.41
CA LYS A 4 -7.14 3.80 27.30
C LYS A 4 -6.85 5.29 27.31
N ILE A 5 -6.37 5.83 26.20
CA ILE A 5 -6.04 7.24 26.03
C ILE A 5 -6.96 7.80 24.97
N ALA A 6 -7.58 8.95 25.23
CA ALA A 6 -8.43 9.64 24.27
C ALA A 6 -7.70 10.86 23.70
N PHE A 7 -7.65 10.96 22.39
CA PHE A 7 -7.14 12.12 21.67
C PHE A 7 -8.31 12.92 21.10
N PRO A 8 -8.43 14.23 21.35
CA PRO A 8 -9.46 15.03 20.70
C PRO A 8 -9.28 15.03 19.19
N VAL A 9 -10.33 14.69 18.44
CA VAL A 9 -10.29 14.61 16.97
C VAL A 9 -9.85 15.93 16.34
N ILE A 10 -10.19 17.06 16.95
CA ILE A 10 -9.84 18.40 16.45
C ILE A 10 -8.32 18.64 16.40
N ASN A 11 -7.53 17.87 17.13
CA ASN A 11 -6.08 17.98 17.12
C ASN A 11 -5.44 17.29 15.92
N ILE A 12 -6.22 16.60 15.10
CA ILE A 12 -5.73 15.82 13.95
C ILE A 12 -6.46 16.28 12.70
N ASP A 13 -5.72 16.80 11.72
CA ASP A 13 -6.28 17.16 10.43
C ASP A 13 -6.36 15.94 9.51
N PHE A 14 -7.42 15.17 9.64
CA PHE A 14 -7.66 14.00 8.79
C PHE A 14 -7.94 14.36 7.33
N ALA A 15 -8.38 15.57 7.04
CA ALA A 15 -8.70 16.01 5.69
C ALA A 15 -7.44 16.30 4.85
N THR A 16 -6.40 16.87 5.48
CA THR A 16 -5.17 17.31 4.79
C THR A 16 -4.03 16.31 5.03
N ASP A 17 -3.76 16.00 6.28
CA ASP A 17 -2.61 15.17 6.68
C ASP A 17 -2.94 13.68 6.81
N GLY A 18 -4.22 13.36 6.80
CA GLY A 18 -4.69 11.97 6.84
C GLY A 18 -4.15 11.18 8.01
N ILE A 19 -3.76 9.94 7.73
CA ILE A 19 -3.25 9.01 8.75
C ILE A 19 -1.87 9.41 9.30
N ALA A 20 -1.08 10.17 8.55
CA ALA A 20 0.27 10.54 8.95
C ALA A 20 0.28 11.38 10.23
N HIS A 21 -0.58 12.38 10.32
CA HIS A 21 -0.71 13.21 11.51
C HIS A 21 -1.24 12.42 12.73
N MET A 22 -2.15 11.49 12.50
CA MET A 22 -2.61 10.57 13.54
C MET A 22 -1.46 9.72 14.09
N LEU A 23 -0.63 9.15 13.22
CA LEU A 23 0.52 8.34 13.63
C LEU A 23 1.54 9.16 14.44
N VAL A 24 1.79 10.42 14.05
CA VAL A 24 2.64 11.33 14.82
C VAL A 24 2.06 11.55 16.23
N ASN A 25 0.75 11.78 16.35
CA ASN A 25 0.10 11.94 17.65
C ASN A 25 0.17 10.68 18.53
N ILE A 26 0.08 9.50 17.93
CA ILE A 26 0.13 8.23 18.66
C ILE A 26 1.56 7.86 19.05
N MET A 27 2.52 8.03 18.16
CA MET A 27 3.89 7.54 18.36
C MET A 27 4.86 8.62 18.83
N GLY A 28 4.67 9.87 18.44
CA GLY A 28 5.66 10.92 18.62
C GLY A 28 5.86 11.32 20.09
N GLY A 29 4.78 11.50 20.86
CA GLY A 29 4.88 11.93 22.24
C GLY A 29 5.01 10.80 23.26
N GLN A 30 4.31 9.69 23.02
CA GLN A 30 4.23 8.60 24.01
C GLN A 30 5.45 7.71 24.01
N MET A 31 6.16 7.61 22.88
CA MET A 31 7.37 6.80 22.77
C MET A 31 8.61 7.46 23.38
N ASP A 32 8.58 8.78 23.57
CA ASP A 32 9.69 9.56 24.12
C ASP A 32 9.57 9.80 25.62
N ILE A 33 8.56 9.25 26.28
CA ILE A 33 8.39 9.41 27.72
C ILE A 33 9.39 8.51 28.46
N GLU A 34 10.37 9.10 29.10
CA GLU A 34 11.49 8.40 29.78
C GLU A 34 11.05 7.37 30.84
N CYS A 35 9.90 7.57 31.47
CA CYS A 35 9.37 6.62 32.46
C CYS A 35 8.66 5.40 31.82
N ILE A 36 8.50 5.37 30.50
CA ILE A 36 7.88 4.25 29.80
C ILE A 36 8.96 3.37 29.18
N THR A 37 9.17 2.20 29.74
CA THR A 37 10.17 1.24 29.26
C THR A 37 9.66 0.40 28.09
N LYS A 38 8.34 0.26 27.93
CA LYS A 38 7.71 -0.47 26.83
C LYS A 38 6.28 0.04 26.61
N CYS A 39 6.02 0.49 25.39
CA CYS A 39 4.69 0.92 24.96
C CYS A 39 4.29 0.14 23.71
N GLN A 40 3.06 -0.33 23.66
CA GLN A 40 2.49 -1.02 22.51
C GLN A 40 1.05 -0.56 22.31
N VAL A 41 0.74 -0.10 21.10
CA VAL A 41 -0.65 0.16 20.71
C VAL A 41 -1.32 -1.19 20.46
N LEU A 42 -2.41 -1.45 21.15
CA LEU A 42 -3.17 -2.69 21.03
C LEU A 42 -4.35 -2.54 20.09
N ASP A 43 -5.01 -1.37 20.13
CA ASP A 43 -6.20 -1.09 19.33
C ASP A 43 -6.41 0.42 19.22
N ILE A 44 -7.19 0.85 18.20
CA ILE A 44 -7.58 2.23 17.99
C ILE A 44 -9.06 2.26 17.66
N GLU A 45 -9.85 2.98 18.47
CA GLU A 45 -11.26 3.23 18.20
C GLU A 45 -11.44 4.60 17.51
N PHE A 46 -12.03 4.60 16.33
CA PHE A 46 -12.32 5.84 15.59
C PHE A 46 -13.76 6.28 15.82
N PRO A 47 -14.02 7.58 16.08
CA PRO A 47 -15.38 8.08 16.07
C PRO A 47 -15.91 8.18 14.62
N PRO A 48 -17.24 8.12 14.41
CA PRO A 48 -17.83 8.20 13.08
C PRO A 48 -17.46 9.44 12.27
N SER A 49 -17.11 10.54 12.95
CA SER A 49 -16.65 11.77 12.31
C SER A 49 -15.34 11.62 11.55
N VAL A 50 -14.53 10.62 11.89
CA VAL A 50 -13.25 10.32 11.22
C VAL A 50 -13.46 9.43 10.00
N GLU A 51 -14.41 8.51 10.05
CA GLU A 51 -14.67 7.54 8.98
C GLU A 51 -14.94 8.19 7.62
N LYS A 52 -15.60 9.35 7.61
CA LYS A 52 -15.91 10.11 6.39
C LYS A 52 -14.67 10.55 5.59
N HIS A 53 -13.51 10.62 6.24
CA HIS A 53 -12.25 10.99 5.59
C HIS A 53 -11.56 9.80 4.91
N PHE A 54 -12.01 8.57 5.19
CA PHE A 54 -11.42 7.34 4.66
C PHE A 54 -12.50 6.51 3.96
N LEU A 55 -12.55 6.66 2.65
CA LEU A 55 -13.58 5.99 1.84
C LEU A 55 -13.33 4.48 1.67
N GLY A 56 -12.19 3.99 2.15
CA GLY A 56 -11.79 2.60 1.97
C GLY A 56 -11.44 2.24 0.53
N PRO A 57 -11.25 0.94 0.25
CA PRO A 57 -10.93 0.47 -1.09
C PRO A 57 -12.12 0.66 -2.03
N LYS A 58 -11.92 1.37 -3.15
CA LYS A 58 -12.97 1.71 -4.11
C LYS A 58 -13.76 0.50 -4.61
N PHE A 59 -13.08 -0.60 -4.88
CA PHE A 59 -13.68 -1.80 -5.46
C PHE A 59 -13.80 -2.96 -4.47
N GLY A 60 -12.99 -2.96 -3.42
CA GLY A 60 -12.93 -4.01 -2.42
C GLY A 60 -12.65 -5.40 -2.99
N ILE A 61 -12.93 -6.42 -2.22
CA ILE A 61 -12.68 -7.83 -2.60
C ILE A 61 -13.52 -8.21 -3.81
N LYS A 62 -14.79 -7.79 -3.86
CA LYS A 62 -15.70 -8.12 -4.96
C LYS A 62 -15.16 -7.60 -6.30
N GLY A 63 -14.79 -6.33 -6.37
CA GLY A 63 -14.26 -5.74 -7.59
C GLY A 63 -12.94 -6.35 -8.04
N ILE A 64 -12.03 -6.68 -7.12
CA ILE A 64 -10.79 -7.40 -7.46
C ILE A 64 -11.10 -8.77 -8.04
N ARG A 65 -12.04 -9.51 -7.45
CA ARG A 65 -12.46 -10.81 -7.95
C ARG A 65 -13.10 -10.74 -9.35
N GLU A 66 -13.91 -9.72 -9.58
CA GLU A 66 -14.52 -9.45 -10.89
C GLU A 66 -13.45 -9.08 -11.93
N PHE A 67 -12.54 -8.19 -11.58
CA PHE A 67 -11.48 -7.74 -12.47
C PHE A 67 -10.51 -8.85 -12.87
N THR A 68 -10.08 -9.69 -11.93
CA THR A 68 -9.15 -10.79 -12.19
C THR A 68 -9.81 -12.03 -12.77
N GLY A 69 -11.14 -12.12 -12.75
CA GLY A 69 -11.90 -13.32 -13.16
C GLY A 69 -11.76 -14.50 -12.17
N VAL A 70 -11.01 -14.36 -11.08
CA VAL A 70 -10.73 -15.44 -10.12
C VAL A 70 -11.73 -15.37 -8.97
N LYS A 71 -12.80 -16.13 -9.06
CA LYS A 71 -13.92 -16.05 -8.10
C LYS A 71 -13.66 -16.80 -6.79
N ASN A 72 -13.25 -18.06 -6.87
CA ASN A 72 -13.24 -19.01 -5.73
C ASN A 72 -11.89 -19.63 -5.44
N LYS A 73 -10.81 -19.10 -6.01
CA LYS A 73 -9.43 -19.58 -5.78
C LYS A 73 -8.62 -18.49 -5.07
N PRO A 74 -7.51 -18.84 -4.42
CA PRO A 74 -6.52 -17.85 -4.01
C PRO A 74 -6.01 -17.08 -5.24
N LEU A 75 -5.76 -15.78 -5.07
CA LEU A 75 -5.06 -14.98 -6.06
C LEU A 75 -3.56 -15.22 -5.94
N LEU A 76 -2.93 -15.55 -7.06
CA LEU A 76 -1.49 -15.67 -7.15
C LEU A 76 -0.92 -14.34 -7.63
N GLY A 77 -0.04 -13.75 -6.85
CA GLY A 77 0.65 -12.51 -7.21
C GLY A 77 2.15 -12.65 -7.14
N SER A 78 2.86 -11.82 -7.88
CA SER A 78 4.31 -11.74 -7.84
C SER A 78 4.79 -10.31 -7.77
N ILE A 79 5.93 -10.10 -7.08
CA ILE A 79 6.69 -8.86 -7.12
C ILE A 79 7.88 -9.08 -8.02
N VAL A 80 8.11 -8.17 -8.98
CA VAL A 80 9.28 -8.25 -9.87
C VAL A 80 10.56 -7.98 -9.08
N LYS A 81 11.54 -8.84 -9.24
CA LYS A 81 12.89 -8.73 -8.69
C LYS A 81 13.93 -9.09 -9.76
N PRO A 82 15.05 -8.37 -9.85
CA PRO A 82 15.55 -7.32 -8.94
C PRO A 82 14.71 -6.05 -9.02
N LYS A 83 14.67 -5.29 -7.91
CA LYS A 83 13.85 -4.07 -7.79
C LYS A 83 14.43 -2.84 -8.50
N THR A 84 15.69 -2.87 -8.85
CA THR A 84 16.42 -1.76 -9.51
C THR A 84 17.50 -2.33 -10.43
N GLY A 85 18.03 -1.48 -11.34
CA GLY A 85 19.15 -1.85 -12.19
C GLY A 85 18.78 -2.65 -13.45
N ILE A 86 17.49 -2.68 -13.79
CA ILE A 86 16.96 -3.27 -15.04
C ILE A 86 16.30 -2.18 -15.87
N ASP A 87 16.38 -2.29 -17.18
CA ASP A 87 15.68 -1.43 -18.11
C ASP A 87 14.22 -1.89 -18.37
N ALA A 88 13.46 -1.07 -19.09
CA ALA A 88 12.06 -1.35 -19.35
C ALA A 88 11.84 -2.62 -20.18
N GLN A 89 12.75 -2.98 -21.08
CA GLN A 89 12.66 -4.18 -21.90
C GLN A 89 12.91 -5.44 -21.08
N THR A 90 13.90 -5.42 -20.21
CA THR A 90 14.16 -6.51 -19.26
C THR A 90 12.97 -6.69 -18.32
N LEU A 91 12.41 -5.58 -17.81
CA LEU A 91 11.21 -5.64 -16.98
C LEU A 91 10.02 -6.26 -17.74
N LEU A 92 9.79 -5.87 -19.00
CA LEU A 92 8.75 -6.48 -19.83
C LEU A 92 8.97 -7.99 -20.00
N GLN A 93 10.19 -8.43 -20.23
CA GLN A 93 10.47 -9.87 -20.37
C GLN A 93 10.13 -10.64 -19.09
N MET A 94 10.49 -10.10 -17.92
CA MET A 94 10.12 -10.69 -16.64
C MET A 94 8.61 -10.73 -16.41
N VAL A 95 7.91 -9.67 -16.80
CA VAL A 95 6.44 -9.63 -16.76
C VAL A 95 5.83 -10.72 -17.65
N LYS A 96 6.36 -10.93 -18.86
CA LYS A 96 5.90 -12.01 -19.76
C LYS A 96 6.02 -13.38 -19.10
N GLU A 97 7.17 -13.68 -18.52
CA GLU A 97 7.41 -14.95 -17.83
C GLU A 97 6.45 -15.17 -16.64
N LEU A 98 6.17 -14.10 -15.88
CA LEU A 98 5.19 -14.17 -14.79
C LEU A 98 3.76 -14.41 -15.31
N VAL A 99 3.37 -13.74 -16.37
CA VAL A 99 2.05 -13.94 -17.01
C VAL A 99 1.91 -15.36 -17.57
N GLU A 100 2.93 -15.86 -18.24
CA GLU A 100 2.99 -17.25 -18.72
C GLU A 100 2.94 -18.26 -17.57
N GLY A 101 3.52 -17.90 -16.40
CA GLY A 101 3.42 -18.66 -15.17
C GLY A 101 2.04 -18.62 -14.50
N GLY A 102 1.09 -17.82 -15.01
CA GLY A 102 -0.31 -17.80 -14.59
C GLY A 102 -0.59 -16.97 -13.35
N VAL A 103 0.22 -15.95 -13.04
CA VAL A 103 -0.08 -15.01 -11.94
C VAL A 103 -1.32 -14.16 -12.28
N ASN A 104 -2.07 -13.79 -11.26
CA ASN A 104 -3.29 -13.00 -11.42
C ASN A 104 -3.02 -11.48 -11.27
N PHE A 105 -1.90 -11.10 -10.63
CA PHE A 105 -1.45 -9.74 -10.55
C PHE A 105 0.07 -9.67 -10.39
N ILE A 106 0.65 -8.56 -10.83
CA ILE A 106 2.07 -8.26 -10.74
C ILE A 106 2.22 -6.91 -10.04
N LYS A 107 3.14 -6.83 -9.09
CA LYS A 107 3.51 -5.60 -8.39
C LYS A 107 4.93 -5.22 -8.75
N GLU A 108 5.15 -3.97 -9.13
CA GLU A 108 6.49 -3.39 -9.10
C GLU A 108 6.94 -3.13 -7.66
N ASP A 109 8.23 -3.14 -7.44
CA ASP A 109 8.79 -2.77 -6.13
C ASP A 109 8.66 -1.25 -5.93
N GLU A 110 8.23 -0.84 -4.75
CA GLU A 110 8.06 0.58 -4.40
C GLU A 110 9.35 1.38 -4.45
N ILE A 111 10.51 0.72 -4.34
CA ILE A 111 11.83 1.36 -4.43
C ILE A 111 12.21 1.69 -5.88
N LEU A 112 11.60 1.05 -6.88
CA LEU A 112 11.90 1.35 -8.28
C LEU A 112 11.60 2.83 -8.62
N SER A 113 10.52 3.40 -8.07
CA SER A 113 10.14 4.79 -8.29
C SER A 113 10.13 5.18 -9.79
N ASN A 114 10.83 6.23 -10.20
CA ASN A 114 10.92 6.69 -11.60
C ASN A 114 12.36 6.97 -12.03
N PRO A 115 13.26 5.95 -12.09
CA PRO A 115 14.64 6.15 -12.53
C PRO A 115 14.72 6.35 -14.05
N SER A 116 15.71 7.10 -14.50
CA SER A 116 15.89 7.42 -15.93
C SER A 116 16.12 6.21 -16.84
N PHE A 117 16.67 5.12 -16.29
CA PHE A 117 16.93 3.88 -17.04
C PHE A 117 15.70 2.96 -17.17
N CYS A 118 14.61 3.29 -16.47
CA CYS A 118 13.36 2.53 -16.48
C CYS A 118 12.22 3.47 -16.05
N SER A 119 11.94 4.49 -16.84
CA SER A 119 10.97 5.53 -16.48
C SER A 119 9.53 4.99 -16.52
N ILE A 120 8.65 5.59 -15.73
CA ILE A 120 7.21 5.27 -15.74
C ILE A 120 6.62 5.48 -17.14
N GLU A 121 7.03 6.56 -17.79
CA GLU A 121 6.57 6.96 -19.12
C GLU A 121 6.93 5.93 -20.21
N GLU A 122 8.00 5.18 -20.00
CA GLU A 122 8.45 4.13 -20.90
C GLU A 122 7.87 2.76 -20.52
N ARG A 123 8.08 2.32 -19.27
CA ARG A 123 7.76 0.95 -18.88
C ARG A 123 6.26 0.67 -18.76
N VAL A 124 5.47 1.65 -18.29
CA VAL A 124 4.02 1.41 -18.12
C VAL A 124 3.31 1.21 -19.45
N PRO A 125 3.45 2.06 -20.46
CA PRO A 125 2.86 1.80 -21.77
C PRO A 125 3.33 0.47 -22.36
N LEU A 126 4.62 0.18 -22.30
CA LEU A 126 5.22 -1.04 -22.84
C LEU A 126 4.62 -2.32 -22.23
N ILE A 127 4.45 -2.35 -20.92
CA ILE A 127 3.84 -3.48 -20.21
C ILE A 127 2.34 -3.57 -20.50
N MET A 128 1.64 -2.44 -20.45
CA MET A 128 0.20 -2.41 -20.67
C MET A 128 -0.20 -2.79 -22.08
N ASP A 129 0.62 -2.49 -23.08
CA ASP A 129 0.37 -2.92 -24.47
C ASP A 129 0.52 -4.43 -24.64
N TYR A 130 1.39 -5.06 -23.89
CA TYR A 130 1.48 -6.52 -23.84
C TYR A 130 0.30 -7.18 -23.11
N LEU A 131 -0.22 -6.55 -22.07
CA LEU A 131 -1.30 -7.10 -21.23
C LEU A 131 -2.71 -6.94 -21.82
N LYS A 132 -2.88 -6.18 -22.90
CA LYS A 132 -4.16 -6.01 -23.63
C LYS A 132 -4.47 -7.23 -24.49
#